data_a4ed9b483e209dbc4a7834d50619f0a2
#
_entry.id   a4ed9b483e209dbc4a7834d50619f0a2
#
_cell.length_a   1.000
_cell.length_b   1.000
_cell.length_c   1.000
_cell.angle_alpha   90.00
_cell.angle_beta   90.00
_cell.angle_gamma   90.00
#
_symmetry.space_group_name_H-M   'P 1'
#
loop_
_entity.id
_entity.type
_entity.pdbx_description
1 polymer ?
#
loop_
_entity_poly.entity_id
_entity_poly.type
_entity_poly.pdbx_seq_one_letter_code
_entity_poly.pdbx_strand_id
1 'polypeptide(L)'
;MARINTVNLDLSFELINKLSAIDRFSGEWSNIERREGIHILKQLKSIATVQSVGASTRIEGSRLTNDEIQVLLFKNLKIDKLEERDQQEVVGYFQALDTILASFADIRVSVGDVKNLHKILMKHSEKDEWHRGEYKQHPNSVDAHYPDGSTVTIFNTTKPGQATEDAMRALFEWYQNDKSTPAIIKVAVFVYEFLSIHPFQDGNGRLSRLLGTLLLLKQGYPWIQFVSFEHEIENRKTDYYKVLMDCQQNRPGENIDSWLDFFLACLSSIQVKLMQKLETQQSQNALNPREKKIVKFIEAYPGVKSGEIAYKLNIPLPSVKRILSEMIAKKIISKNGNGTGTNYTAERSVKVKSALLMKFSSKETDKIFTLPNKHAFIEFKKIILIPKFEWKMQDEWAKYLSLQNPTINLEIKTMSGDIYSQIYAVQAFNSPFYFQPVFEIHNGLQIPTGLFNEVLKEKEYPVDVKIKLSWEGEDFSFDVQLVYDIYEG
;
A
#
# COMPACT_ATOMS: atom_id res chain seq x y z
N MET A 1 -31.07 -4.38 27.34
CA MET A 1 -29.71 -4.66 27.80
C MET A 1 -28.79 -4.63 26.60
N ALA A 2 -27.71 -3.88 26.67
CA ALA A 2 -26.78 -3.72 25.56
C ALA A 2 -26.12 -5.07 25.23
N ARG A 3 -26.14 -5.48 23.97
CA ARG A 3 -25.61 -6.76 23.47
C ARG A 3 -24.16 -7.03 23.80
N ILE A 4 -23.37 -6.00 24.07
CA ILE A 4 -21.91 -6.08 24.29
C ILE A 4 -21.56 -6.81 25.60
N ASN A 5 -22.47 -6.88 26.57
CA ASN A 5 -22.26 -7.69 27.78
C ASN A 5 -22.37 -9.23 27.54
N THR A 6 -22.61 -9.65 26.31
CA THR A 6 -22.76 -11.06 25.93
C THR A 6 -21.67 -11.59 25.01
N VAL A 7 -20.66 -10.78 24.70
CA VAL A 7 -19.49 -11.28 23.96
C VAL A 7 -18.68 -12.18 24.91
N ASN A 8 -18.72 -13.47 24.66
CA ASN A 8 -17.91 -14.43 25.39
C ASN A 8 -16.47 -14.31 24.92
N LEU A 9 -15.57 -14.01 25.86
CA LEU A 9 -14.14 -13.95 25.64
C LEU A 9 -13.47 -15.05 26.44
N ASP A 10 -12.87 -16.00 25.75
CA ASP A 10 -11.98 -16.99 26.35
C ASP A 10 -10.53 -16.55 26.12
N LEU A 11 -9.97 -15.85 27.09
CA LEU A 11 -8.59 -15.35 26.99
C LEU A 11 -7.60 -16.50 27.12
N SER A 12 -7.15 -17.05 26.01
CA SER A 12 -6.07 -18.05 25.98
C SER A 12 -4.75 -17.45 26.48
N PHE A 13 -3.86 -18.31 27.02
CA PHE A 13 -2.50 -17.85 27.39
C PHE A 13 -1.73 -17.24 26.22
N GLU A 14 -1.98 -17.69 24.98
CA GLU A 14 -1.37 -17.14 23.79
C GLU A 14 -1.83 -15.70 23.56
N LEU A 15 -3.11 -15.44 23.68
CA LEU A 15 -3.72 -14.12 23.52
C LEU A 15 -3.22 -13.15 24.60
N ILE A 16 -3.10 -13.61 25.85
CA ILE A 16 -2.52 -12.84 26.96
C ILE A 16 -1.05 -12.49 26.68
N ASN A 17 -0.26 -13.42 26.16
CA ASN A 17 1.14 -13.19 25.83
C ASN A 17 1.29 -12.16 24.70
N LYS A 18 0.48 -12.23 23.64
CA LYS A 18 0.44 -11.26 22.57
C LYS A 18 0.09 -9.87 23.11
N LEU A 19 -0.96 -9.77 23.93
CA LEU A 19 -1.38 -8.52 24.57
C LEU A 19 -0.25 -7.91 25.40
N SER A 20 0.36 -8.72 26.28
CA SER A 20 1.46 -8.28 27.14
C SER A 20 2.68 -7.79 26.33
N ALA A 21 2.99 -8.44 25.21
CA ALA A 21 4.09 -8.02 24.33
C ALA A 21 3.81 -6.67 23.69
N ILE A 22 2.57 -6.44 23.21
CA ILE A 22 2.14 -5.20 22.58
C ILE A 22 2.18 -4.06 23.62
N ASP A 23 1.69 -4.27 24.84
CA ASP A 23 1.69 -3.28 25.92
C ASP A 23 3.11 -2.92 26.37
N ARG A 24 4.01 -3.92 26.47
CA ARG A 24 5.42 -3.68 26.80
C ARG A 24 6.08 -2.79 25.76
N PHE A 25 5.89 -3.09 24.49
CA PHE A 25 6.41 -2.24 23.39
C PHE A 25 5.86 -0.81 23.50
N SER A 26 4.57 -0.66 23.77
CA SER A 26 3.96 0.66 23.94
C SER A 26 4.55 1.41 25.12
N GLY A 27 4.85 0.74 26.23
CA GLY A 27 5.53 1.33 27.37
C GLY A 27 6.96 1.79 27.06
N GLU A 28 7.67 1.09 26.18
CA GLU A 28 9.01 1.44 25.73
C GLU A 28 9.03 2.54 24.66
N TRP A 29 7.90 2.78 23.98
CA TRP A 29 7.82 3.66 22.82
C TRP A 29 8.31 5.08 23.10
N SER A 30 8.00 5.67 24.23
CA SER A 30 8.45 7.03 24.58
C SER A 30 9.97 7.16 24.69
N ASN A 31 10.66 6.06 25.01
CA ASN A 31 12.12 6.01 25.02
C ASN A 31 12.68 5.85 23.59
N ILE A 32 12.00 5.05 22.76
CA ILE A 32 12.34 4.87 21.35
C ILE A 32 12.16 6.22 20.63
N GLU A 33 11.01 6.84 20.77
CA GLU A 33 10.67 8.12 20.14
C GLU A 33 11.66 9.25 20.49
N ARG A 34 12.14 9.31 21.72
CA ARG A 34 13.16 10.29 22.13
C ARG A 34 14.54 10.03 21.55
N ARG A 35 14.90 8.76 21.27
CA ARG A 35 16.19 8.40 20.67
C ARG A 35 16.21 8.64 19.17
N GLU A 36 15.05 8.50 18.53
CA GLU A 36 14.95 8.69 17.10
C GLU A 36 14.93 10.18 16.73
N GLY A 37 15.56 10.52 15.63
CA GLY A 37 15.51 11.90 15.13
C GLY A 37 14.10 12.24 14.61
N ILE A 38 13.66 13.47 14.88
CA ILE A 38 12.35 14.00 14.42
C ILE A 38 12.15 13.79 12.91
N HIS A 39 13.23 13.86 12.14
CA HIS A 39 13.19 13.67 10.68
C HIS A 39 12.81 12.24 10.32
N ILE A 40 13.36 11.23 11.00
CA ILE A 40 13.06 9.82 10.78
C ILE A 40 11.58 9.54 11.09
N LEU A 41 11.11 10.03 12.22
CA LEU A 41 9.70 9.86 12.61
C LEU A 41 8.74 10.52 11.64
N LYS A 42 9.05 11.72 11.14
CA LYS A 42 8.26 12.39 10.11
C LYS A 42 8.22 11.58 8.81
N GLN A 43 9.34 11.03 8.39
CA GLN A 43 9.41 10.19 7.19
C GLN A 43 8.60 8.90 7.36
N LEU A 44 8.75 8.20 8.49
CA LEU A 44 7.95 7.01 8.79
C LEU A 44 6.46 7.31 8.81
N LYS A 45 6.04 8.42 9.44
CA LYS A 45 4.64 8.85 9.47
C LYS A 45 4.11 9.12 8.06
N SER A 46 4.87 9.80 7.21
CA SER A 46 4.46 10.06 5.82
C SER A 46 4.29 8.78 5.02
N ILE A 47 5.23 7.83 5.12
CA ILE A 47 5.14 6.53 4.45
C ILE A 47 3.94 5.73 4.97
N ALA A 48 3.75 5.69 6.30
CA ALA A 48 2.62 5.00 6.92
C ALA A 48 1.29 5.58 6.46
N THR A 49 1.17 6.92 6.36
CA THR A 49 -0.04 7.59 5.88
C THR A 49 -0.40 7.15 4.46
N VAL A 50 0.56 7.17 3.51
CA VAL A 50 0.31 6.72 2.13
C VAL A 50 -0.10 5.25 2.11
N GLN A 51 0.58 4.39 2.88
CA GLN A 51 0.25 2.97 2.96
C GLN A 51 -1.15 2.74 3.55
N SER A 52 -1.53 3.47 4.59
CA SER A 52 -2.85 3.35 5.23
C SER A 52 -3.98 3.78 4.30
N VAL A 53 -3.82 4.93 3.64
CA VAL A 53 -4.79 5.43 2.66
C VAL A 53 -4.95 4.42 1.52
N GLY A 54 -3.83 3.97 0.94
CA GLY A 54 -3.86 3.03 -0.19
C GLY A 54 -4.46 1.68 0.18
N ALA A 55 -4.00 1.09 1.27
CA ALA A 55 -4.49 -0.22 1.70
C ALA A 55 -5.99 -0.19 2.04
N SER A 56 -6.44 0.83 2.79
CA SER A 56 -7.84 0.92 3.17
C SER A 56 -8.78 1.10 1.98
N THR A 57 -8.40 1.86 0.98
CA THR A 57 -9.21 2.04 -0.24
C THR A 57 -9.13 0.81 -1.16
N ARG A 58 -7.98 0.12 -1.27
CA ARG A 58 -7.85 -1.12 -2.05
C ARG A 58 -8.58 -2.31 -1.43
N ILE A 59 -8.74 -2.38 -0.12
CA ILE A 59 -9.62 -3.37 0.53
C ILE A 59 -11.05 -3.25 -0.03
N GLU A 60 -11.50 -2.02 -0.27
CA GLU A 60 -12.84 -1.71 -0.81
C GLU A 60 -12.90 -1.68 -2.35
N GLY A 61 -11.80 -2.00 -3.03
CA GLY A 61 -11.77 -2.18 -4.48
C GLY A 61 -11.11 -1.07 -5.30
N SER A 62 -10.55 -0.03 -4.68
CA SER A 62 -9.73 0.96 -5.40
C SER A 62 -8.52 0.31 -6.07
N ARG A 63 -8.11 0.86 -7.21
CA ARG A 63 -6.98 0.34 -8.01
C ARG A 63 -5.71 1.19 -7.89
N LEU A 64 -5.77 2.30 -7.15
CA LEU A 64 -4.62 3.20 -7.05
C LEU A 64 -3.47 2.57 -6.25
N THR A 65 -2.27 2.69 -6.82
CA THR A 65 -1.02 2.30 -6.18
C THR A 65 -0.59 3.33 -5.14
N ASN A 66 0.31 2.95 -4.23
CA ASN A 66 0.84 3.90 -3.24
C ASN A 66 1.57 5.08 -3.89
N ASP A 67 2.21 4.88 -5.05
CA ASP A 67 2.93 5.93 -5.77
C ASP A 67 1.95 6.95 -6.38
N GLU A 68 0.87 6.47 -7.00
CA GLU A 68 -0.20 7.34 -7.51
C GLU A 68 -0.86 8.12 -6.38
N ILE A 69 -1.10 7.48 -5.23
CA ILE A 69 -1.63 8.12 -4.03
C ILE A 69 -0.65 9.17 -3.50
N GLN A 70 0.64 8.87 -3.45
CA GLN A 70 1.66 9.83 -3.03
C GLN A 70 1.68 11.06 -3.95
N VAL A 71 1.57 10.85 -5.25
CA VAL A 71 1.47 11.95 -6.23
C VAL A 71 0.19 12.76 -6.01
N LEU A 72 -0.94 12.08 -5.83
CA LEU A 72 -2.23 12.72 -5.61
C LEU A 72 -2.24 13.59 -4.34
N LEU A 73 -1.67 13.09 -3.24
CA LEU A 73 -1.73 13.77 -1.95
C LEU A 73 -0.69 14.89 -1.79
N PHE A 74 0.50 14.76 -2.40
CA PHE A 74 1.62 15.67 -2.12
C PHE A 74 2.07 16.55 -3.30
N LYS A 75 1.55 16.35 -4.51
CA LYS A 75 1.88 17.18 -5.69
C LYS A 75 0.81 18.20 -6.06
N ASN A 76 0.19 18.89 -5.12
CA ASN A 76 -0.70 20.03 -5.34
C ASN A 76 -1.67 19.87 -6.55
N LEU A 77 -2.17 18.68 -6.81
CA LEU A 77 -3.29 18.51 -7.72
C LEU A 77 -4.48 19.26 -7.12
N LYS A 78 -5.11 20.11 -7.92
CA LYS A 78 -6.29 20.86 -7.49
C LYS A 78 -7.35 19.85 -7.09
N ILE A 79 -7.54 19.69 -5.78
CA ILE A 79 -8.52 18.76 -5.16
C ILE A 79 -9.96 19.08 -5.62
N ASP A 80 -10.17 20.26 -6.19
CA ASP A 80 -11.46 20.74 -6.67
C ASP A 80 -11.99 20.03 -7.94
N LYS A 81 -11.17 19.15 -8.58
CA LYS A 81 -11.56 18.38 -9.79
C LYS A 81 -11.09 16.93 -9.69
N LEU A 82 -11.67 16.19 -8.74
CA LEU A 82 -11.49 14.74 -8.65
C LEU A 82 -12.56 14.07 -9.53
N GLU A 83 -12.15 13.66 -10.73
CA GLU A 83 -13.07 13.07 -11.72
C GLU A 83 -13.30 11.58 -11.48
N GLU A 84 -12.34 10.88 -10.87
CA GLU A 84 -12.41 9.43 -10.66
C GLU A 84 -12.82 9.07 -9.22
N ARG A 85 -13.71 8.09 -9.07
CA ARG A 85 -14.18 7.59 -7.78
C ARG A 85 -13.03 7.20 -6.86
N ASP A 86 -12.04 6.47 -7.37
CA ASP A 86 -10.89 6.01 -6.59
C ASP A 86 -10.11 7.17 -5.99
N GLN A 87 -9.96 8.28 -6.74
CA GLN A 87 -9.30 9.51 -6.25
C GLN A 87 -10.12 10.19 -5.16
N GLN A 88 -11.45 10.25 -5.33
CA GLN A 88 -12.38 10.82 -4.33
C GLN A 88 -12.31 10.04 -3.02
N GLU A 89 -12.31 8.71 -3.08
CA GLU A 89 -12.21 7.84 -1.90
C GLU A 89 -10.85 7.97 -1.19
N VAL A 90 -9.76 8.06 -1.95
CA VAL A 90 -8.39 8.24 -1.43
C VAL A 90 -8.27 9.58 -0.71
N VAL A 91 -8.72 10.67 -1.31
CA VAL A 91 -8.63 12.01 -0.71
C VAL A 91 -9.53 12.11 0.53
N GLY A 92 -10.74 11.56 0.49
CA GLY A 92 -11.64 11.52 1.63
C GLY A 92 -11.05 10.74 2.81
N TYR A 93 -10.48 9.58 2.54
CA TYR A 93 -9.81 8.78 3.58
C TYR A 93 -8.59 9.51 4.16
N PHE A 94 -7.76 10.11 3.30
CA PHE A 94 -6.61 10.90 3.74
C PHE A 94 -7.02 12.03 4.66
N GLN A 95 -8.05 12.82 4.29
CA GLN A 95 -8.51 13.94 5.11
C GLN A 95 -9.05 13.49 6.47
N ALA A 96 -9.77 12.37 6.51
CA ALA A 96 -10.24 11.80 7.77
C ALA A 96 -9.09 11.28 8.65
N LEU A 97 -8.12 10.58 8.05
CA LEU A 97 -6.92 10.11 8.76
C LEU A 97 -6.07 11.28 9.28
N ASP A 98 -5.83 12.29 8.46
CA ASP A 98 -5.06 13.48 8.84
C ASP A 98 -5.75 14.24 10.00
N THR A 99 -7.08 14.38 9.96
CA THR A 99 -7.88 14.93 11.07
C THR A 99 -7.67 14.14 12.36
N ILE A 100 -7.69 12.81 12.29
CA ILE A 100 -7.44 11.94 13.43
C ILE A 100 -6.01 12.16 13.94
N LEU A 101 -4.99 12.08 13.08
CA LEU A 101 -3.59 12.19 13.46
C LEU A 101 -3.20 13.57 14.02
N ALA A 102 -3.92 14.63 13.62
CA ALA A 102 -3.71 15.98 14.09
C ALA A 102 -4.42 16.26 15.42
N SER A 103 -5.59 15.65 15.66
CA SER A 103 -6.51 16.07 16.73
C SER A 103 -7.13 14.92 17.52
N PHE A 104 -6.55 13.71 17.52
CA PHE A 104 -7.13 12.54 18.20
C PHE A 104 -7.46 12.79 19.67
N ALA A 105 -6.70 13.64 20.36
CA ALA A 105 -6.93 13.96 21.76
C ALA A 105 -8.28 14.67 21.96
N ASP A 106 -8.67 15.55 21.03
CA ASP A 106 -9.87 16.38 21.12
C ASP A 106 -11.12 15.67 20.56
N ILE A 107 -10.94 14.72 19.64
CA ILE A 107 -12.05 13.92 19.08
C ILE A 107 -12.64 13.05 20.19
N ARG A 108 -13.92 13.20 20.48
CA ARG A 108 -14.63 12.33 21.42
C ARG A 108 -15.06 11.05 20.72
N VAL A 109 -15.11 9.97 21.48
CA VAL A 109 -15.71 8.72 20.98
C VAL A 109 -17.22 8.81 21.19
N SER A 110 -17.90 9.54 20.30
CA SER A 110 -19.33 9.85 20.37
C SER A 110 -20.00 9.66 19.02
N VAL A 111 -21.33 9.55 19.05
CA VAL A 111 -22.15 9.46 17.81
C VAL A 111 -21.87 10.66 16.89
N GLY A 112 -21.82 11.88 17.46
CA GLY A 112 -21.59 13.09 16.68
C GLY A 112 -20.23 13.12 15.99
N ASP A 113 -19.16 12.76 16.70
CA ASP A 113 -17.81 12.78 16.13
C ASP A 113 -17.63 11.68 15.08
N VAL A 114 -18.21 10.49 15.29
CA VAL A 114 -18.17 9.42 14.29
C VAL A 114 -18.95 9.76 13.04
N LYS A 115 -20.13 10.39 13.16
CA LYS A 115 -20.88 10.94 12.03
C LYS A 115 -20.08 12.02 11.28
N ASN A 116 -19.36 12.88 12.01
CA ASN A 116 -18.52 13.91 11.42
C ASN A 116 -17.29 13.30 10.68
N LEU A 117 -16.63 12.29 11.26
CA LEU A 117 -15.55 11.57 10.56
C LEU A 117 -16.06 10.89 9.28
N HIS A 118 -17.25 10.29 9.32
CA HIS A 118 -17.88 9.75 8.12
C HIS A 118 -18.17 10.84 7.08
N LYS A 119 -18.65 12.01 7.52
CA LYS A 119 -18.88 13.16 6.63
C LYS A 119 -17.60 13.63 5.94
N ILE A 120 -16.47 13.65 6.65
CA ILE A 120 -15.15 13.97 6.09
C ILE A 120 -14.73 12.89 5.09
N LEU A 121 -14.84 11.62 5.49
CA LEU A 121 -14.49 10.47 4.66
C LEU A 121 -15.21 10.47 3.31
N MET A 122 -16.51 10.81 3.30
CA MET A 122 -17.36 10.77 2.12
C MET A 122 -17.46 12.13 1.40
N LYS A 123 -16.66 13.14 1.82
CA LYS A 123 -16.79 14.53 1.36
C LYS A 123 -16.75 14.68 -0.15
N HIS A 124 -15.91 13.93 -0.82
CA HIS A 124 -15.65 14.05 -2.25
C HIS A 124 -16.50 13.09 -3.11
N SER A 125 -17.25 12.17 -2.53
CA SER A 125 -18.13 11.25 -3.25
C SER A 125 -19.47 11.92 -3.54
N GLU A 126 -19.68 12.38 -4.76
CA GLU A 126 -20.92 13.06 -5.16
C GLU A 126 -22.16 12.14 -5.04
N LYS A 127 -22.02 10.88 -5.45
CA LYS A 127 -23.11 9.89 -5.38
C LYS A 127 -23.62 9.63 -3.95
N ASP A 128 -22.76 9.85 -2.95
CA ASP A 128 -23.04 9.55 -1.54
C ASP A 128 -23.44 10.80 -0.74
N GLU A 129 -23.65 11.94 -1.42
CA GLU A 129 -23.95 13.21 -0.79
C GLU A 129 -25.19 13.17 0.11
N TRP A 130 -26.21 12.44 -0.31
CA TRP A 130 -27.50 12.36 0.37
C TRP A 130 -27.43 11.63 1.74
N HIS A 131 -26.40 10.82 2.01
CA HIS A 131 -26.27 10.08 3.27
C HIS A 131 -24.96 10.36 4.04
N ARG A 132 -24.19 11.36 3.63
CA ARG A 132 -22.94 11.75 4.31
C ARG A 132 -23.20 12.10 5.77
N GLY A 133 -22.56 11.34 6.68
CA GLY A 133 -22.70 11.56 8.12
C GLY A 133 -24.04 11.11 8.71
N GLU A 134 -24.92 10.48 7.93
CA GLU A 134 -26.18 9.97 8.40
C GLU A 134 -26.21 8.45 8.42
N TYR A 135 -26.93 7.89 9.39
CA TYR A 135 -27.12 6.45 9.46
C TYR A 135 -27.93 5.94 8.28
N LYS A 136 -27.72 4.69 7.92
CA LYS A 136 -28.36 4.02 6.79
C LYS A 136 -29.87 4.04 6.87
N GLN A 137 -30.48 4.27 5.72
CA GLN A 137 -31.94 4.23 5.53
C GLN A 137 -32.39 2.94 4.87
N HIS A 138 -31.46 2.24 4.19
CA HIS A 138 -31.71 0.98 3.52
C HIS A 138 -30.88 -0.15 4.13
N PRO A 139 -31.36 -1.41 4.10
CA PRO A 139 -30.58 -2.57 4.50
C PRO A 139 -29.27 -2.62 3.70
N ASN A 140 -28.20 -3.05 4.36
CA ASN A 140 -26.91 -3.31 3.76
C ASN A 140 -26.31 -4.60 4.32
N SER A 141 -25.21 -5.06 3.72
CA SER A 141 -24.46 -6.24 4.09
C SER A 141 -22.97 -5.92 4.20
N VAL A 142 -22.21 -6.78 4.79
CA VAL A 142 -20.75 -6.82 4.64
C VAL A 142 -20.44 -7.81 3.53
N ASP A 143 -19.79 -7.31 2.50
CA ASP A 143 -19.48 -8.08 1.31
C ASP A 143 -17.96 -8.14 1.08
N ALA A 144 -17.47 -9.33 0.72
CA ALA A 144 -16.12 -9.51 0.26
C ALA A 144 -16.07 -9.40 -1.28
N HIS A 145 -15.25 -8.48 -1.77
CA HIS A 145 -14.99 -8.31 -3.20
C HIS A 145 -13.70 -9.04 -3.57
N TYR A 146 -13.78 -9.96 -4.52
CA TYR A 146 -12.65 -10.73 -5.01
C TYR A 146 -12.10 -10.15 -6.32
N PRO A 147 -10.82 -10.45 -6.65
CA PRO A 147 -10.20 -9.96 -7.89
C PRO A 147 -10.90 -10.42 -9.18
N ASP A 148 -11.64 -11.52 -9.14
CA ASP A 148 -12.44 -12.05 -10.24
C ASP A 148 -13.75 -11.28 -10.48
N GLY A 149 -13.99 -10.23 -9.69
CA GLY A 149 -15.23 -9.45 -9.74
C GLY A 149 -16.39 -10.08 -8.97
N SER A 150 -16.23 -11.28 -8.39
CA SER A 150 -17.25 -11.90 -7.57
C SER A 150 -17.40 -11.16 -6.24
N THR A 151 -18.63 -11.16 -5.73
CA THR A 151 -18.96 -10.59 -4.42
C THR A 151 -19.66 -11.66 -3.60
N VAL A 152 -19.16 -11.89 -2.39
CA VAL A 152 -19.75 -12.84 -1.44
C VAL A 152 -20.21 -12.06 -0.22
N THR A 153 -21.51 -12.17 0.10
CA THR A 153 -22.05 -11.61 1.34
C THR A 153 -21.52 -12.38 2.54
N ILE A 154 -20.76 -11.71 3.37
CA ILE A 154 -20.17 -12.28 4.60
C ILE A 154 -21.24 -12.39 5.68
N PHE A 155 -22.00 -11.32 5.92
CA PHE A 155 -23.16 -11.32 6.81
C PHE A 155 -24.08 -10.13 6.58
N ASN A 156 -25.34 -10.28 7.03
CA ASN A 156 -26.31 -9.21 7.06
C ASN A 156 -26.19 -8.38 8.34
N THR A 157 -26.23 -7.09 8.21
CA THR A 157 -25.97 -6.12 9.28
C THR A 157 -27.24 -5.77 10.07
N THR A 158 -27.11 -4.93 11.09
CA THR A 158 -28.26 -4.43 11.86
C THR A 158 -29.27 -3.70 10.93
N LYS A 159 -30.56 -3.89 11.18
CA LYS A 159 -31.64 -3.24 10.40
C LYS A 159 -31.54 -1.71 10.47
N PRO A 160 -31.84 -0.98 9.38
CA PRO A 160 -31.81 0.48 9.38
C PRO A 160 -32.86 1.09 10.35
N GLY A 161 -32.70 2.39 10.64
CA GLY A 161 -33.56 3.14 11.53
C GLY A 161 -33.26 2.90 13.01
N GLN A 162 -34.29 2.83 13.84
CA GLN A 162 -34.16 2.75 15.31
C GLN A 162 -33.23 1.65 15.81
N ALA A 163 -33.22 0.49 15.14
CA ALA A 163 -32.33 -0.63 15.51
C ALA A 163 -30.86 -0.28 15.38
N THR A 164 -30.47 0.45 14.33
CA THR A 164 -29.12 0.95 14.13
C THR A 164 -28.75 2.01 15.17
N GLU A 165 -29.67 2.95 15.44
CA GLU A 165 -29.45 4.01 16.43
C GLU A 165 -29.24 3.44 17.82
N ASP A 166 -30.08 2.51 18.24
CA ASP A 166 -30.00 1.86 19.56
C ASP A 166 -28.73 1.03 19.69
N ALA A 167 -28.34 0.29 18.64
CA ALA A 167 -27.11 -0.49 18.64
C ALA A 167 -25.86 0.42 18.74
N MET A 168 -25.82 1.53 18.00
CA MET A 168 -24.72 2.49 18.08
C MET A 168 -24.67 3.17 19.44
N ARG A 169 -25.81 3.57 20.00
CA ARG A 169 -25.87 4.16 21.36
C ARG A 169 -25.31 3.19 22.38
N ALA A 170 -25.74 1.93 22.34
CA ALA A 170 -25.26 0.90 23.24
C ALA A 170 -23.74 0.65 23.11
N LEU A 171 -23.20 0.68 21.88
CA LEU A 171 -21.77 0.55 21.65
C LEU A 171 -20.97 1.69 22.29
N PHE A 172 -21.42 2.94 22.14
CA PHE A 172 -20.75 4.09 22.75
C PHE A 172 -20.87 4.10 24.28
N GLU A 173 -22.05 3.79 24.82
CA GLU A 173 -22.27 3.68 26.27
C GLU A 173 -21.36 2.62 26.89
N TRP A 174 -21.26 1.44 26.26
CA TRP A 174 -20.33 0.43 26.71
C TRP A 174 -18.87 0.94 26.66
N TYR A 175 -18.44 1.51 25.54
CA TYR A 175 -17.06 1.98 25.40
C TYR A 175 -16.70 3.05 26.44
N GLN A 176 -17.63 3.92 26.80
CA GLN A 176 -17.39 4.98 27.79
C GLN A 176 -17.39 4.44 29.22
N ASN A 177 -18.29 3.50 29.52
CA ASN A 177 -18.53 3.05 30.90
C ASN A 177 -17.68 1.84 31.31
N ASP A 178 -17.30 0.98 30.38
CA ASP A 178 -16.47 -0.17 30.70
C ASP A 178 -15.03 0.26 31.07
N LYS A 179 -14.61 -0.16 32.27
CA LYS A 179 -13.27 0.09 32.82
C LYS A 179 -12.51 -1.21 33.11
N SER A 180 -13.14 -2.35 32.84
CA SER A 180 -12.59 -3.66 33.16
C SER A 180 -11.85 -4.31 32.00
N THR A 181 -12.28 -4.05 30.78
CA THR A 181 -11.69 -4.65 29.58
C THR A 181 -10.33 -3.99 29.26
N PRO A 182 -9.27 -4.78 29.03
CA PRO A 182 -7.98 -4.27 28.59
C PRO A 182 -8.10 -3.38 27.34
N ALA A 183 -7.31 -2.32 27.28
CA ALA A 183 -7.45 -1.25 26.28
C ALA A 183 -7.49 -1.75 24.84
N ILE A 184 -6.55 -2.63 24.46
CA ILE A 184 -6.48 -3.17 23.06
C ILE A 184 -7.71 -4.04 22.77
N ILE A 185 -8.10 -4.90 23.71
CA ILE A 185 -9.28 -5.76 23.55
C ILE A 185 -10.52 -4.88 23.38
N LYS A 186 -10.65 -3.83 24.18
CA LYS A 186 -11.74 -2.87 24.08
C LYS A 186 -11.81 -2.20 22.69
N VAL A 187 -10.66 -1.85 22.11
CA VAL A 187 -10.58 -1.33 20.73
C VAL A 187 -11.02 -2.40 19.73
N ALA A 188 -10.49 -3.63 19.85
CA ALA A 188 -10.82 -4.72 18.92
C ALA A 188 -12.32 -5.08 18.96
N VAL A 189 -12.92 -5.13 20.15
CA VAL A 189 -14.36 -5.34 20.34
C VAL A 189 -15.18 -4.21 19.73
N PHE A 190 -14.77 -2.95 19.95
CA PHE A 190 -15.46 -1.80 19.37
C PHE A 190 -15.47 -1.85 17.85
N VAL A 191 -14.32 -2.14 17.23
CA VAL A 191 -14.20 -2.23 15.76
C VAL A 191 -15.06 -3.38 15.23
N TYR A 192 -15.06 -4.54 15.89
CA TYR A 192 -15.90 -5.67 15.52
C TYR A 192 -17.39 -5.33 15.57
N GLU A 193 -17.85 -4.75 16.69
CA GLU A 193 -19.26 -4.35 16.85
C GLU A 193 -19.67 -3.26 15.86
N PHE A 194 -18.79 -2.29 15.61
CA PHE A 194 -19.05 -1.28 14.58
C PHE A 194 -19.24 -1.89 13.19
N LEU A 195 -18.39 -2.84 12.80
CA LEU A 195 -18.53 -3.58 11.54
C LEU A 195 -19.81 -4.41 11.51
N SER A 196 -20.19 -5.03 12.63
CA SER A 196 -21.40 -5.83 12.74
C SER A 196 -22.70 -5.00 12.65
N ILE A 197 -22.70 -3.81 13.23
CA ILE A 197 -23.81 -2.85 13.14
C ILE A 197 -23.89 -2.27 11.72
N HIS A 198 -22.72 -1.91 11.15
CA HIS A 198 -22.60 -1.33 9.81
C HIS A 198 -23.50 -0.11 9.62
N PRO A 199 -23.31 0.94 10.43
CA PRO A 199 -24.35 1.95 10.65
C PRO A 199 -24.60 2.89 9.47
N PHE A 200 -23.66 3.03 8.53
CA PHE A 200 -23.79 3.94 7.38
C PHE A 200 -24.16 3.18 6.10
N GLN A 201 -24.63 3.89 5.08
CA GLN A 201 -25.00 3.28 3.82
C GLN A 201 -23.77 2.76 3.04
N ASP A 202 -22.66 3.51 3.05
CA ASP A 202 -21.35 3.15 2.50
C ASP A 202 -20.25 3.64 3.45
N GLY A 203 -18.98 3.24 3.22
CA GLY A 203 -17.82 3.73 3.96
C GLY A 203 -17.57 3.10 5.32
N ASN A 204 -18.37 2.13 5.77
CA ASN A 204 -18.24 1.53 7.10
C ASN A 204 -16.89 0.80 7.29
N GLY A 205 -16.43 0.04 6.32
CA GLY A 205 -15.15 -0.65 6.37
C GLY A 205 -13.97 0.35 6.51
N ARG A 206 -13.96 1.39 5.69
CA ARG A 206 -12.96 2.46 5.76
C ARG A 206 -13.02 3.19 7.10
N LEU A 207 -14.22 3.54 7.57
CA LEU A 207 -14.40 4.21 8.85
C LEU A 207 -14.03 3.33 10.04
N SER A 208 -14.31 2.02 10.01
CA SER A 208 -13.93 1.10 11.09
C SER A 208 -12.41 1.05 11.28
N ARG A 209 -11.63 1.07 10.20
CA ARG A 209 -10.17 1.11 10.24
C ARG A 209 -9.65 2.45 10.79
N LEU A 210 -10.24 3.57 10.38
CA LEU A 210 -9.96 4.90 10.96
C LEU A 210 -10.28 4.95 12.45
N LEU A 211 -11.42 4.38 12.86
CA LEU A 211 -11.80 4.28 14.29
C LEU A 211 -10.83 3.41 15.06
N GLY A 212 -10.35 2.30 14.49
CA GLY A 212 -9.31 1.48 15.09
C GLY A 212 -8.05 2.31 15.41
N THR A 213 -7.56 3.08 14.44
CA THR A 213 -6.42 3.98 14.64
C THR A 213 -6.69 5.07 15.68
N LEU A 214 -7.85 5.73 15.61
CA LEU A 214 -8.25 6.75 16.60
C LEU A 214 -8.28 6.18 18.01
N LEU A 215 -8.94 5.04 18.19
CA LEU A 215 -9.10 4.41 19.50
C LEU A 215 -7.76 3.94 20.07
N LEU A 216 -6.88 3.36 19.26
CA LEU A 216 -5.53 2.98 19.68
C LEU A 216 -4.73 4.19 20.15
N LEU A 217 -4.77 5.32 19.41
CA LEU A 217 -4.11 6.57 19.82
C LEU A 217 -4.66 7.07 21.17
N LYS A 218 -5.98 7.07 21.36
CA LYS A 218 -6.65 7.49 22.60
C LYS A 218 -6.33 6.58 23.79
N GLN A 219 -6.05 5.31 23.54
CA GLN A 219 -5.70 4.32 24.56
C GLN A 219 -4.19 4.27 24.86
N GLY A 220 -3.38 5.19 24.30
CA GLY A 220 -1.96 5.30 24.62
C GLY A 220 -1.04 4.44 23.76
N TYR A 221 -1.42 4.15 22.52
CA TYR A 221 -0.59 3.46 21.53
C TYR A 221 -0.10 4.42 20.42
N PRO A 222 0.70 5.46 20.73
CA PRO A 222 1.07 6.51 19.77
C PRO A 222 1.94 6.01 18.62
N TRP A 223 2.59 4.85 18.75
CA TRP A 223 3.41 4.24 17.72
C TRP A 223 2.61 3.81 16.47
N ILE A 224 1.27 3.66 16.60
CA ILE A 224 0.40 3.27 15.48
C ILE A 224 0.46 4.27 14.31
N GLN A 225 0.78 5.53 14.55
CA GLN A 225 0.89 6.56 13.51
C GLN A 225 2.11 6.40 12.59
N PHE A 226 3.08 5.52 12.94
CA PHE A 226 4.32 5.29 12.18
C PHE A 226 4.30 3.99 11.38
N VAL A 227 3.19 3.30 11.40
CA VAL A 227 2.94 2.03 10.67
C VAL A 227 1.54 2.04 10.08
N SER A 228 1.28 1.16 9.12
CA SER A 228 -0.07 0.99 8.56
C SER A 228 -0.70 -0.31 9.05
N PHE A 229 -1.71 -0.16 9.88
CA PHE A 229 -2.56 -1.28 10.32
C PHE A 229 -3.40 -1.80 9.15
N GLU A 230 -3.89 -0.90 8.31
CA GLU A 230 -4.68 -1.20 7.12
C GLU A 230 -3.90 -2.03 6.10
N HIS A 231 -2.60 -1.74 5.93
CA HIS A 231 -1.76 -2.53 5.03
C HIS A 231 -1.54 -3.97 5.55
N GLU A 232 -1.48 -4.15 6.86
CA GLU A 232 -1.42 -5.49 7.44
C GLU A 232 -2.73 -6.26 7.22
N ILE A 233 -3.89 -5.60 7.34
CA ILE A 233 -5.19 -6.18 7.01
C ILE A 233 -5.29 -6.50 5.52
N GLU A 234 -4.84 -5.60 4.64
CA GLU A 234 -4.80 -5.82 3.18
C GLU A 234 -4.02 -7.09 2.83
N ASN A 235 -2.84 -7.28 3.42
CA ASN A 235 -2.00 -8.45 3.20
C ASN A 235 -2.66 -9.76 3.69
N ARG A 236 -3.62 -9.68 4.60
CA ARG A 236 -4.37 -10.79 5.18
C ARG A 236 -5.87 -10.70 4.88
N LYS A 237 -6.22 -10.12 3.73
CA LYS A 237 -7.62 -9.79 3.39
C LYS A 237 -8.53 -11.03 3.45
N THR A 238 -8.06 -12.16 2.99
CA THR A 238 -8.83 -13.42 3.02
C THR A 238 -9.11 -13.87 4.45
N ASP A 239 -8.10 -13.83 5.32
CA ASP A 239 -8.25 -14.21 6.73
C ASP A 239 -9.16 -13.21 7.46
N TYR A 240 -9.04 -11.93 7.16
CA TYR A 240 -9.88 -10.87 7.71
C TYR A 240 -11.38 -11.14 7.50
N TYR A 241 -11.79 -11.42 6.25
CA TYR A 241 -13.19 -11.70 5.95
C TYR A 241 -13.63 -13.05 6.49
N LYS A 242 -12.76 -14.07 6.44
CA LYS A 242 -13.06 -15.40 7.03
C LYS A 242 -13.34 -15.29 8.51
N VAL A 243 -12.49 -14.62 9.26
CA VAL A 243 -12.64 -14.46 10.71
C VAL A 243 -13.91 -13.68 11.06
N LEU A 244 -14.23 -12.61 10.30
CA LEU A 244 -15.49 -11.90 10.48
C LEU A 244 -16.71 -12.81 10.23
N MET A 245 -16.67 -13.58 9.15
CA MET A 245 -17.75 -14.53 8.83
C MET A 245 -17.93 -15.58 9.92
N ASP A 246 -16.84 -16.21 10.37
CA ASP A 246 -16.87 -17.26 11.39
C ASP A 246 -17.44 -16.73 12.71
N CYS A 247 -17.03 -15.54 13.15
CA CYS A 247 -17.57 -14.91 14.35
C CYS A 247 -19.06 -14.57 14.23
N GLN A 248 -19.55 -14.21 13.04
CA GLN A 248 -20.96 -13.81 12.85
C GLN A 248 -21.95 -14.97 12.79
N GLN A 249 -21.50 -16.20 12.52
CA GLN A 249 -22.38 -17.37 12.36
C GLN A 249 -23.29 -17.63 13.56
N ASN A 250 -22.82 -17.33 14.77
CA ASN A 250 -23.54 -17.58 16.02
C ASN A 250 -24.12 -16.31 16.67
N ARG A 251 -24.25 -15.21 15.93
CA ARG A 251 -24.80 -13.97 16.45
C ARG A 251 -26.33 -14.06 16.67
N PRO A 252 -26.90 -13.67 17.82
CA PRO A 252 -26.23 -13.16 19.02
C PRO A 252 -25.73 -14.29 19.94
N GLY A 253 -24.61 -14.07 20.59
CA GLY A 253 -23.97 -15.06 21.48
C GLY A 253 -22.69 -15.64 20.89
N GLU A 254 -22.15 -14.96 19.90
CA GLU A 254 -20.90 -15.29 19.24
C GLU A 254 -19.70 -15.21 20.17
N ASN A 255 -18.73 -16.12 19.94
CA ASN A 255 -17.37 -16.01 20.43
C ASN A 255 -16.53 -15.27 19.39
N ILE A 256 -15.79 -14.23 19.82
CA ILE A 256 -14.96 -13.41 18.93
C ILE A 256 -13.44 -13.59 19.16
N ASP A 257 -13.03 -14.69 19.76
CA ASP A 257 -11.61 -14.97 20.05
C ASP A 257 -10.78 -15.01 18.77
N SER A 258 -11.32 -15.56 17.68
CA SER A 258 -10.67 -15.58 16.36
C SER A 258 -10.42 -14.15 15.83
N TRP A 259 -11.38 -13.25 16.04
CA TRP A 259 -11.22 -11.83 15.69
C TRP A 259 -10.16 -11.16 16.56
N LEU A 260 -10.17 -11.40 17.87
CA LEU A 260 -9.17 -10.86 18.79
C LEU A 260 -7.77 -11.34 18.44
N ASP A 261 -7.63 -12.63 18.14
CA ASP A 261 -6.34 -13.22 17.72
C ASP A 261 -5.84 -12.58 16.42
N PHE A 262 -6.69 -12.44 15.42
CA PHE A 262 -6.38 -11.74 14.17
C PHE A 262 -5.94 -10.29 14.41
N PHE A 263 -6.70 -9.54 15.21
CA PHE A 263 -6.42 -8.13 15.50
C PHE A 263 -5.07 -7.96 16.21
N LEU A 264 -4.80 -8.77 17.24
CA LEU A 264 -3.53 -8.75 17.98
C LEU A 264 -2.37 -9.23 17.12
N ALA A 265 -2.57 -10.24 16.27
CA ALA A 265 -1.55 -10.71 15.34
C ALA A 265 -1.15 -9.61 14.34
N CYS A 266 -2.10 -8.84 13.83
CA CYS A 266 -1.82 -7.67 13.00
C CYS A 266 -1.01 -6.62 13.75
N LEU A 267 -1.39 -6.26 14.99
CA LEU A 267 -0.66 -5.31 15.81
C LEU A 267 0.77 -5.77 16.10
N SER A 268 0.96 -7.04 16.49
CA SER A 268 2.28 -7.62 16.74
C SER A 268 3.16 -7.57 15.49
N SER A 269 2.61 -7.90 14.33
CA SER A 269 3.33 -7.87 13.05
C SER A 269 3.83 -6.47 12.69
N ILE A 270 2.98 -5.45 12.85
CA ILE A 270 3.39 -4.07 12.52
C ILE A 270 4.39 -3.50 13.52
N GLN A 271 4.36 -3.92 14.80
CA GLN A 271 5.40 -3.56 15.77
C GLN A 271 6.78 -4.10 15.36
N VAL A 272 6.84 -5.37 14.99
CA VAL A 272 8.09 -5.99 14.49
C VAL A 272 8.61 -5.24 13.25
N LYS A 273 7.73 -4.93 12.30
CA LYS A 273 8.09 -4.16 11.11
C LYS A 273 8.58 -2.74 11.44
N LEU A 274 7.98 -2.08 12.45
CA LEU A 274 8.41 -0.77 12.91
C LEU A 274 9.82 -0.82 13.51
N MET A 275 10.09 -1.78 14.41
CA MET A 275 11.41 -1.96 14.99
C MET A 275 12.48 -2.22 13.92
N GLN A 276 12.21 -3.09 12.97
CA GLN A 276 13.13 -3.36 11.86
C GLN A 276 13.44 -2.10 11.02
N LYS A 277 12.44 -1.25 10.78
CA LYS A 277 12.64 0.03 10.07
C LYS A 277 13.52 0.98 10.88
N LEU A 278 13.29 1.10 12.18
CA LEU A 278 14.08 1.96 13.08
C LEU A 278 15.52 1.48 13.19
N GLU A 279 15.77 0.20 13.40
CA GLU A 279 17.12 -0.40 13.45
C GLU A 279 17.90 -0.16 12.15
N THR A 280 17.21 -0.27 11.00
CA THR A 280 17.81 0.00 9.69
C THR A 280 18.22 1.46 9.57
N GLN A 281 17.37 2.39 9.99
CA GLN A 281 17.67 3.83 9.95
C GLN A 281 18.81 4.20 10.91
N GLN A 282 18.86 3.62 12.11
CA GLN A 282 19.96 3.81 13.05
C GLN A 282 21.29 3.34 12.46
N SER A 283 21.30 2.16 11.84
CA SER A 283 22.49 1.61 11.19
C SER A 283 23.02 2.52 10.08
N GLN A 284 22.13 3.13 9.28
CA GLN A 284 22.52 4.09 8.25
C GLN A 284 23.03 5.42 8.83
N ASN A 285 22.45 5.91 9.93
CA ASN A 285 22.87 7.15 10.59
C ASN A 285 24.24 7.02 11.29
N ALA A 286 24.60 5.82 11.76
CA ALA A 286 25.88 5.52 12.38
C ALA A 286 27.07 5.50 11.40
N LEU A 287 26.82 5.60 10.09
CA LEU A 287 27.84 5.58 9.07
C LEU A 287 28.57 6.93 8.96
N ASN A 288 29.90 6.85 8.85
CA ASN A 288 30.70 8.02 8.53
C ASN A 288 30.50 8.46 7.06
N PRO A 289 30.95 9.68 6.65
CA PRO A 289 30.73 10.18 5.29
C PRO A 289 31.28 9.29 4.17
N ARG A 290 32.38 8.56 4.39
CA ARG A 290 32.94 7.62 3.41
C ARG A 290 32.09 6.36 3.31
N GLU A 291 31.63 5.83 4.42
CA GLU A 291 30.73 4.69 4.48
C GLU A 291 29.41 5.01 3.78
N LYS A 292 28.83 6.19 4.06
CA LYS A 292 27.60 6.66 3.37
C LYS A 292 27.80 6.72 1.85
N LYS A 293 28.94 7.21 1.35
CA LYS A 293 29.23 7.24 -0.09
C LYS A 293 29.31 5.83 -0.69
N ILE A 294 29.95 4.88 0.03
CA ILE A 294 30.08 3.50 -0.44
C ILE A 294 28.71 2.80 -0.46
N VAL A 295 27.91 2.94 0.59
CA VAL A 295 26.56 2.36 0.63
C VAL A 295 25.70 2.90 -0.52
N LYS A 296 25.65 4.22 -0.68
CA LYS A 296 24.92 4.85 -1.80
C LYS A 296 25.38 4.35 -3.16
N PHE A 297 26.67 4.13 -3.32
CA PHE A 297 27.21 3.60 -4.58
C PHE A 297 26.80 2.14 -4.80
N ILE A 298 26.80 1.30 -3.75
CA ILE A 298 26.33 -0.09 -3.83
C ILE A 298 24.82 -0.15 -4.08
N GLU A 299 24.06 0.75 -3.46
CA GLU A 299 22.62 0.90 -3.70
C GLU A 299 22.32 1.28 -5.15
N ALA A 300 23.08 2.21 -5.71
CA ALA A 300 22.95 2.62 -7.10
C ALA A 300 23.43 1.55 -8.10
N TYR A 301 24.40 0.72 -7.69
CA TYR A 301 25.01 -0.32 -8.55
C TYR A 301 25.02 -1.67 -7.83
N PRO A 302 23.88 -2.34 -7.64
CA PRO A 302 23.81 -3.65 -7.01
C PRO A 302 24.66 -4.68 -7.76
N GLY A 303 25.48 -5.44 -7.02
CA GLY A 303 26.38 -6.41 -7.62
C GLY A 303 27.76 -5.82 -8.00
N VAL A 304 28.05 -4.59 -7.60
CA VAL A 304 29.33 -3.91 -7.85
C VAL A 304 30.49 -4.62 -7.13
N LYS A 305 31.68 -4.60 -7.74
CA LYS A 305 32.92 -5.16 -7.16
C LYS A 305 33.68 -4.10 -6.38
N SER A 306 34.48 -4.54 -5.39
CA SER A 306 35.31 -3.64 -4.57
C SER A 306 36.26 -2.75 -5.38
N GLY A 307 36.79 -3.26 -6.50
CA GLY A 307 37.65 -2.50 -7.40
C GLY A 307 36.92 -1.35 -8.10
N GLU A 308 35.71 -1.58 -8.51
CA GLU A 308 34.84 -0.56 -9.15
C GLU A 308 34.47 0.53 -8.16
N ILE A 309 34.11 0.16 -6.92
CA ILE A 309 33.85 1.10 -5.83
C ILE A 309 35.09 1.99 -5.58
N ALA A 310 36.28 1.35 -5.49
CA ALA A 310 37.51 2.05 -5.27
C ALA A 310 37.81 3.08 -6.37
N TYR A 311 37.68 2.66 -7.62
CA TYR A 311 37.91 3.49 -8.79
C TYR A 311 36.91 4.66 -8.90
N LYS A 312 35.63 4.37 -8.86
CA LYS A 312 34.55 5.38 -9.05
C LYS A 312 34.47 6.39 -7.92
N LEU A 313 34.71 5.98 -6.68
CA LEU A 313 34.67 6.89 -5.52
C LEU A 313 36.02 7.50 -5.17
N ASN A 314 37.09 7.18 -5.92
CA ASN A 314 38.45 7.63 -5.67
C ASN A 314 38.89 7.32 -4.22
N ILE A 315 38.65 6.09 -3.75
CA ILE A 315 38.99 5.61 -2.41
C ILE A 315 40.01 4.47 -2.57
N PRO A 316 41.15 4.46 -1.82
CA PRO A 316 42.11 3.34 -1.91
C PRO A 316 41.45 1.98 -1.67
N LEU A 317 41.73 1.01 -2.54
CA LEU A 317 41.12 -0.33 -2.50
C LEU A 317 41.26 -1.05 -1.14
N PRO A 318 42.38 -0.95 -0.41
CA PRO A 318 42.47 -1.52 0.94
C PRO A 318 41.46 -0.92 1.92
N SER A 319 41.23 0.42 1.82
CA SER A 319 40.24 1.11 2.64
C SER A 319 38.81 0.69 2.30
N VAL A 320 38.52 0.54 1.00
CA VAL A 320 37.20 0.04 0.53
C VAL A 320 36.96 -1.36 1.09
N LYS A 321 37.93 -2.29 0.95
CA LYS A 321 37.81 -3.66 1.47
C LYS A 321 37.58 -3.72 2.97
N ARG A 322 38.28 -2.89 3.75
CA ARG A 322 38.08 -2.80 5.20
C ARG A 322 36.66 -2.31 5.52
N ILE A 323 36.23 -1.21 4.90
CA ILE A 323 34.91 -0.65 5.10
C ILE A 323 33.82 -1.66 4.72
N LEU A 324 33.95 -2.34 3.58
CA LEU A 324 32.99 -3.38 3.15
C LEU A 324 32.92 -4.52 4.16
N SER A 325 34.03 -4.95 4.74
CA SER A 325 34.04 -5.99 5.79
C SER A 325 33.30 -5.54 7.05
N GLU A 326 33.50 -4.29 7.48
CA GLU A 326 32.80 -3.71 8.62
C GLU A 326 31.29 -3.58 8.36
N MET A 327 30.90 -3.18 7.14
CA MET A 327 29.50 -3.07 6.73
C MET A 327 28.80 -4.43 6.64
N ILE A 328 29.49 -5.48 6.19
CA ILE A 328 28.97 -6.86 6.20
C ILE A 328 28.73 -7.32 7.64
N ALA A 329 29.69 -7.08 8.54
CA ALA A 329 29.56 -7.42 9.96
C ALA A 329 28.36 -6.70 10.62
N LYS A 330 28.08 -5.46 10.19
CA LYS A 330 26.92 -4.66 10.63
C LYS A 330 25.62 -4.99 9.87
N LYS A 331 25.62 -5.96 8.95
CA LYS A 331 24.47 -6.34 8.09
C LYS A 331 23.90 -5.16 7.28
N ILE A 332 24.73 -4.23 6.85
CA ILE A 332 24.33 -3.08 6.02
C ILE A 332 24.36 -3.48 4.55
N ILE A 333 25.31 -4.33 4.18
CA ILE A 333 25.49 -4.86 2.82
C ILE A 333 25.70 -6.38 2.88
N SER A 334 25.33 -7.05 1.80
CA SER A 334 25.58 -8.48 1.58
C SER A 334 26.72 -8.69 0.60
N LYS A 335 27.54 -9.71 0.86
CA LYS A 335 28.58 -10.18 -0.03
C LYS A 335 28.07 -11.40 -0.80
N ASN A 336 28.13 -11.36 -2.14
CA ASN A 336 27.75 -12.45 -3.01
C ASN A 336 29.00 -12.96 -3.79
N GLY A 337 29.08 -14.27 -3.99
CA GLY A 337 30.16 -14.92 -4.71
C GLY A 337 31.47 -15.02 -3.94
N ASN A 338 32.48 -15.68 -4.55
CA ASN A 338 33.81 -15.92 -3.99
C ASN A 338 34.91 -15.53 -4.98
N GLY A 339 36.11 -15.23 -4.47
CA GLY A 339 37.29 -14.91 -5.28
C GLY A 339 37.06 -13.66 -6.16
N THR A 340 37.43 -13.79 -7.44
CA THR A 340 37.30 -12.70 -8.44
C THR A 340 35.86 -12.36 -8.80
N GLY A 341 34.91 -13.27 -8.50
CA GLY A 341 33.47 -13.07 -8.70
C GLY A 341 32.77 -12.37 -7.54
N THR A 342 33.49 -11.99 -6.47
CA THR A 342 32.89 -11.30 -5.31
C THR A 342 32.30 -9.96 -5.71
N ASN A 343 31.01 -9.80 -5.36
CA ASN A 343 30.27 -8.54 -5.53
C ASN A 343 29.46 -8.21 -4.28
N TYR A 344 28.94 -7.00 -4.22
CA TYR A 344 28.25 -6.47 -3.05
C TYR A 344 26.88 -5.92 -3.43
N THR A 345 25.91 -6.17 -2.55
CA THR A 345 24.55 -5.61 -2.64
C THR A 345 24.20 -4.99 -1.30
N ALA A 346 23.49 -3.87 -1.30
CA ALA A 346 22.94 -3.35 -0.06
C ALA A 346 21.80 -4.28 0.40
N GLU A 347 21.73 -4.59 1.69
CA GLU A 347 20.64 -5.42 2.22
C GLU A 347 19.27 -4.76 2.05
N ARG A 348 19.27 -3.42 1.91
CA ARG A 348 18.07 -2.63 1.58
C ARG A 348 18.46 -1.39 0.78
N SER A 349 18.42 -1.49 -0.53
CA SER A 349 18.07 -0.31 -1.33
C SER A 349 16.62 0.05 -1.00
N VAL A 350 16.33 1.31 -0.69
CA VAL A 350 14.94 1.78 -0.70
C VAL A 350 14.49 1.74 -2.16
N LYS A 351 13.96 0.59 -2.56
CA LYS A 351 13.32 0.43 -3.85
C LYS A 351 11.97 1.08 -3.75
N VAL A 352 11.85 2.29 -4.26
CA VAL A 352 10.53 2.83 -4.57
C VAL A 352 10.11 2.14 -5.86
N LYS A 353 9.20 1.17 -5.76
CA LYS A 353 8.56 0.60 -6.93
C LYS A 353 7.62 1.66 -7.46
N SER A 354 7.89 2.12 -8.67
CA SER A 354 7.02 3.06 -9.37
C SER A 354 6.36 2.37 -10.55
N ALA A 355 5.12 2.74 -10.81
CA ALA A 355 4.39 2.28 -11.99
C ALA A 355 3.76 3.49 -12.67
N LEU A 356 4.05 3.67 -13.95
CA LEU A 356 3.45 4.69 -14.78
C LEU A 356 2.44 4.02 -15.72
N LEU A 357 1.19 4.45 -15.66
CA LEU A 357 0.13 3.99 -16.54
C LEU A 357 -0.06 4.98 -17.69
N MET A 358 0.04 4.50 -18.92
CA MET A 358 -0.16 5.29 -20.12
C MET A 358 -1.23 4.63 -21.00
N LYS A 359 -2.13 5.46 -21.55
CA LYS A 359 -3.19 5.00 -22.45
C LYS A 359 -2.75 5.16 -23.89
N PHE A 360 -2.89 4.12 -24.69
CA PHE A 360 -2.61 4.10 -26.13
C PHE A 360 -3.87 3.74 -26.90
N SER A 361 -3.98 4.27 -28.11
CA SER A 361 -5.06 3.95 -29.06
C SER A 361 -4.50 4.00 -30.49
N SER A 362 -5.24 3.53 -31.46
CA SER A 362 -4.89 3.63 -32.89
C SER A 362 -4.60 5.06 -33.35
N LYS A 363 -5.17 6.07 -32.65
CA LYS A 363 -4.94 7.50 -32.93
C LYS A 363 -3.73 8.05 -32.20
N GLU A 364 -3.25 7.40 -31.14
CA GLU A 364 -2.16 7.84 -30.28
C GLU A 364 -1.28 6.65 -29.92
N THR A 365 -0.35 6.34 -30.81
CA THR A 365 0.50 5.15 -30.77
C THR A 365 1.84 5.37 -30.07
N ASP A 366 2.17 6.61 -29.72
CA ASP A 366 3.42 6.92 -29.04
C ASP A 366 3.22 7.91 -27.86
N LYS A 367 4.01 7.71 -26.83
CA LYS A 367 4.05 8.54 -25.62
C LYS A 367 5.50 8.80 -25.23
N ILE A 368 5.75 10.02 -24.76
CA ILE A 368 7.05 10.42 -24.22
C ILE A 368 6.87 10.74 -22.74
N PHE A 369 7.78 10.25 -21.90
CA PHE A 369 7.90 10.70 -20.54
C PHE A 369 9.37 10.98 -20.20
N THR A 370 9.59 11.99 -19.37
CA THR A 370 10.93 12.42 -18.97
C THR A 370 11.27 11.83 -17.61
N LEU A 371 12.37 11.08 -17.54
CA LEU A 371 12.94 10.62 -16.29
C LEU A 371 13.70 11.78 -15.62
N PRO A 372 13.29 12.20 -14.42
CA PRO A 372 13.90 13.36 -13.78
C PRO A 372 15.32 13.08 -13.27
N ASN A 373 16.16 14.12 -13.25
CA ASN A 373 17.56 14.06 -12.79
C ASN A 373 17.76 13.90 -11.27
N LYS A 374 16.68 13.74 -10.50
CA LYS A 374 16.72 13.61 -9.03
C LYS A 374 17.09 12.22 -8.52
N HIS A 375 17.11 11.24 -9.41
CA HIS A 375 17.33 9.85 -9.06
C HIS A 375 18.72 9.41 -9.52
N ALA A 376 19.43 8.69 -8.68
CA ALA A 376 20.74 8.16 -9.02
C ALA A 376 20.68 7.13 -10.15
N PHE A 377 19.57 6.38 -10.21
CA PHE A 377 19.37 5.34 -11.21
C PHE A 377 17.91 4.89 -11.26
N ILE A 378 17.40 4.58 -12.46
CA ILE A 378 16.09 3.97 -12.69
C ILE A 378 16.29 2.65 -13.41
N GLU A 379 15.70 1.60 -12.90
CA GLU A 379 15.73 0.27 -13.50
C GLU A 379 14.31 -0.18 -13.87
N PHE A 380 14.02 -0.29 -15.16
CA PHE A 380 12.77 -0.87 -15.62
C PHE A 380 12.73 -2.36 -15.31
N LYS A 381 11.67 -2.81 -14.64
CA LYS A 381 11.47 -4.21 -14.29
C LYS A 381 10.63 -4.94 -15.31
N LYS A 382 9.56 -4.32 -15.76
CA LYS A 382 8.65 -4.90 -16.73
C LYS A 382 7.78 -3.83 -17.38
N ILE A 383 7.29 -4.16 -18.55
CA ILE A 383 6.24 -3.43 -19.24
C ILE A 383 5.04 -4.38 -19.29
N ILE A 384 3.88 -3.88 -18.91
CA ILE A 384 2.65 -4.63 -18.91
C ILE A 384 1.72 -3.98 -19.92
N LEU A 385 1.29 -4.75 -20.91
CA LEU A 385 0.26 -4.38 -21.88
C LEU A 385 -1.09 -4.88 -21.39
N ILE A 386 -2.01 -3.98 -21.16
CA ILE A 386 -3.36 -4.29 -20.69
C ILE A 386 -4.32 -3.89 -21.81
N PRO A 387 -4.88 -4.85 -22.56
CA PRO A 387 -5.87 -4.55 -23.58
C PRO A 387 -7.14 -4.00 -22.91
N LYS A 388 -7.75 -2.99 -23.52
CA LYS A 388 -9.03 -2.43 -23.06
C LYS A 388 -10.16 -2.93 -23.93
N PHE A 389 -11.07 -3.67 -23.34
CA PHE A 389 -12.33 -4.07 -23.94
C PHE A 389 -13.43 -4.14 -22.88
N GLU A 390 -14.65 -3.84 -23.32
CA GLU A 390 -15.83 -4.00 -22.46
C GLU A 390 -16.31 -5.46 -22.55
N TRP A 391 -16.35 -6.14 -21.41
CA TRP A 391 -16.70 -7.58 -21.26
C TRP A 391 -18.04 -8.00 -21.87
N LYS A 392 -18.86 -7.08 -22.30
CA LYS A 392 -20.22 -7.35 -22.80
C LYS A 392 -20.29 -7.64 -24.31
N MET A 393 -19.19 -7.50 -25.05
CA MET A 393 -19.20 -7.62 -26.50
C MET A 393 -18.30 -8.75 -26.98
N GLN A 394 -18.92 -9.86 -27.39
CA GLN A 394 -18.25 -11.01 -28.03
C GLN A 394 -17.40 -10.60 -29.25
N ASP A 395 -17.78 -9.50 -29.92
CA ASP A 395 -17.08 -8.97 -31.09
C ASP A 395 -15.73 -8.32 -30.77
N GLU A 396 -15.54 -7.76 -29.57
CA GLU A 396 -14.26 -7.15 -29.16
C GLU A 396 -13.18 -8.20 -28.88
N TRP A 397 -13.56 -9.38 -28.43
CA TRP A 397 -12.65 -10.51 -28.30
C TRP A 397 -12.13 -10.99 -29.66
N ALA A 398 -13.01 -11.05 -30.68
CA ALA A 398 -12.62 -11.40 -32.04
C ALA A 398 -11.63 -10.37 -32.60
N LYS A 399 -11.83 -9.09 -32.34
CA LYS A 399 -10.90 -8.01 -32.69
C LYS A 399 -9.53 -8.16 -32.00
N TYR A 400 -9.52 -8.41 -30.70
CA TYR A 400 -8.29 -8.64 -29.96
C TYR A 400 -7.50 -9.83 -30.50
N LEU A 401 -8.17 -10.93 -30.81
CA LEU A 401 -7.57 -12.13 -31.42
C LEU A 401 -7.07 -11.92 -32.85
N SER A 402 -7.58 -10.90 -33.55
CA SER A 402 -7.15 -10.54 -34.90
C SER A 402 -5.89 -9.71 -34.96
N LEU A 403 -5.39 -9.20 -33.81
CA LEU A 403 -4.16 -8.41 -33.76
C LEU A 403 -2.97 -9.25 -34.21
N GLN A 404 -2.26 -8.76 -35.19
CA GLN A 404 -1.06 -9.42 -35.72
C GLN A 404 0.19 -8.59 -35.35
N ASN A 405 1.27 -9.32 -35.05
CA ASN A 405 2.60 -8.74 -34.84
C ASN A 405 2.69 -7.51 -33.94
N PRO A 406 2.06 -7.50 -32.75
CA PRO A 406 2.20 -6.36 -31.86
C PRO A 406 3.64 -6.21 -31.42
N THR A 407 4.16 -4.99 -31.50
CA THR A 407 5.52 -4.63 -31.11
C THR A 407 5.52 -3.42 -30.20
N ILE A 408 6.46 -3.39 -29.25
CA ILE A 408 6.79 -2.21 -28.46
C ILE A 408 8.18 -1.74 -28.84
N ASN A 409 8.29 -0.50 -29.27
CA ASN A 409 9.57 0.16 -29.45
C ASN A 409 9.81 1.11 -28.26
N LEU A 410 10.90 0.87 -27.52
CA LEU A 410 11.40 1.76 -26.49
C LEU A 410 12.57 2.56 -27.07
N GLU A 411 12.46 3.87 -27.01
CA GLU A 411 13.45 4.78 -27.50
C GLU A 411 13.87 5.73 -26.37
N ILE A 412 15.17 5.83 -26.12
CA ILE A 412 15.75 6.77 -25.16
C ILE A 412 16.41 7.89 -25.94
N LYS A 413 16.02 9.12 -25.64
CA LYS A 413 16.70 10.31 -26.14
C LYS A 413 17.44 11.00 -24.99
N THR A 414 18.74 11.14 -25.15
CA THR A 414 19.59 11.81 -24.15
C THR A 414 19.65 13.32 -24.40
N MET A 415 20.12 14.07 -23.42
CA MET A 415 20.37 15.50 -23.57
C MET A 415 21.42 15.82 -24.67
N SER A 416 22.38 14.93 -24.89
CA SER A 416 23.35 15.03 -25.99
C SER A 416 22.75 14.79 -27.38
N GLY A 417 21.49 14.37 -27.44
CA GLY A 417 20.79 14.10 -28.70
C GLY A 417 20.93 12.65 -29.20
N ASP A 418 21.66 11.78 -28.48
CA ASP A 418 21.80 10.38 -28.84
C ASP A 418 20.47 9.66 -28.67
N ILE A 419 20.15 8.78 -29.62
CA ILE A 419 18.93 7.99 -29.60
C ILE A 419 19.30 6.50 -29.53
N TYR A 420 18.76 5.78 -28.56
CA TYR A 420 18.87 4.35 -28.40
C TYR A 420 17.49 3.74 -28.53
N SER A 421 17.34 2.77 -29.40
CA SER A 421 16.04 2.16 -29.68
C SER A 421 16.12 0.64 -29.56
N GLN A 422 15.10 0.04 -28.92
CA GLN A 422 14.94 -1.39 -28.85
C GLN A 422 13.49 -1.79 -29.10
N ILE A 423 13.30 -2.74 -30.01
CA ILE A 423 11.99 -3.27 -30.39
C ILE A 423 11.80 -4.62 -29.70
N TYR A 424 10.68 -4.76 -29.01
CA TYR A 424 10.24 -5.99 -28.39
C TYR A 424 9.04 -6.54 -29.16
N ALA A 425 9.17 -7.74 -29.71
CA ALA A 425 8.03 -8.45 -30.28
C ALA A 425 7.15 -9.03 -29.16
N VAL A 426 5.88 -8.80 -29.25
CA VAL A 426 4.90 -9.30 -28.28
C VAL A 426 4.35 -10.64 -28.78
N GLN A 427 5.08 -11.72 -28.51
CA GLN A 427 4.76 -13.06 -29.07
C GLN A 427 3.49 -13.71 -28.51
N ALA A 428 2.93 -13.23 -27.42
CA ALA A 428 1.89 -13.94 -26.66
C ALA A 428 0.46 -13.80 -27.22
N PHE A 429 0.23 -12.90 -28.18
CA PHE A 429 -1.11 -12.72 -28.74
C PHE A 429 -1.57 -13.91 -29.65
N ASN A 430 -0.64 -14.74 -30.13
CA ASN A 430 -0.95 -15.83 -31.06
C ASN A 430 -0.98 -17.22 -30.41
N SER A 431 -0.90 -17.33 -29.07
CA SER A 431 -0.92 -18.64 -28.43
C SER A 431 -2.32 -18.99 -27.93
N PRO A 432 -2.94 -20.07 -28.45
CA PRO A 432 -4.25 -20.54 -27.99
C PRO A 432 -4.24 -21.06 -26.52
N PHE A 433 -3.08 -21.19 -25.90
CA PHE A 433 -2.91 -21.67 -24.53
C PHE A 433 -3.00 -20.57 -23.45
N TYR A 434 -3.07 -19.30 -23.83
CA TYR A 434 -3.22 -18.18 -22.89
C TYR A 434 -4.69 -17.85 -22.56
N PHE A 435 -5.63 -18.67 -22.98
CA PHE A 435 -7.02 -18.63 -22.55
C PHE A 435 -7.21 -19.36 -21.23
N GLN A 436 -6.53 -18.93 -20.20
CA GLN A 436 -6.94 -19.25 -18.84
C GLN A 436 -7.80 -18.11 -18.31
N PRO A 437 -8.78 -18.41 -17.44
CA PRO A 437 -9.84 -17.46 -17.16
C PRO A 437 -9.27 -16.20 -16.50
N VAL A 438 -9.77 -15.05 -16.92
CA VAL A 438 -9.85 -13.72 -16.26
C VAL A 438 -8.70 -13.28 -15.33
N PHE A 439 -8.06 -14.17 -14.59
CA PHE A 439 -7.02 -13.87 -13.62
C PHE A 439 -5.69 -13.40 -14.23
N GLU A 440 -5.35 -13.85 -15.43
CA GLU A 440 -4.07 -13.51 -16.07
C GLU A 440 -4.15 -12.24 -16.93
N ILE A 441 -5.32 -11.89 -17.41
CA ILE A 441 -5.53 -10.67 -18.21
C ILE A 441 -5.35 -9.41 -17.36
N HIS A 442 -5.65 -9.45 -16.06
CA HIS A 442 -5.39 -8.35 -15.15
C HIS A 442 -3.89 -8.09 -14.91
N ASN A 443 -3.03 -9.07 -15.15
CA ASN A 443 -1.58 -8.92 -15.03
C ASN A 443 -0.91 -8.46 -16.33
N GLY A 444 -1.64 -8.44 -17.46
CA GLY A 444 -1.11 -8.04 -18.77
C GLY A 444 0.08 -8.88 -19.24
N LEU A 445 0.53 -8.62 -20.46
CA LEU A 445 1.71 -9.24 -21.01
C LEU A 445 2.98 -8.58 -20.46
N GLN A 446 3.87 -9.36 -19.85
CA GLN A 446 5.12 -8.86 -19.25
C GLN A 446 6.28 -8.97 -20.25
N ILE A 447 6.97 -7.87 -20.48
CA ILE A 447 8.11 -7.81 -21.40
C ILE A 447 9.38 -7.56 -20.57
N PRO A 448 10.41 -8.40 -20.70
CA PRO A 448 11.68 -8.20 -20.01
C PRO A 448 12.42 -6.98 -20.57
N THR A 449 13.03 -6.18 -19.69
CA THR A 449 13.65 -4.89 -20.06
C THR A 449 15.18 -4.87 -19.85
N GLY A 450 15.83 -6.02 -19.78
CA GLY A 450 17.25 -6.13 -19.39
C GLY A 450 18.21 -5.27 -20.21
N LEU A 451 18.17 -5.36 -21.56
CA LEU A 451 19.08 -4.60 -22.43
C LEU A 451 18.81 -3.09 -22.36
N PHE A 452 17.56 -2.68 -22.20
CA PHE A 452 17.20 -1.28 -22.06
C PHE A 452 17.78 -0.65 -20.78
N ASN A 453 17.85 -1.43 -19.69
CA ASN A 453 18.44 -0.99 -18.44
C ASN A 453 19.97 -0.78 -18.54
N GLU A 454 20.68 -1.56 -19.35
CA GLU A 454 22.11 -1.36 -19.56
C GLU A 454 22.39 0.03 -20.19
N VAL A 455 21.56 0.44 -21.15
CA VAL A 455 21.66 1.78 -21.76
C VAL A 455 21.40 2.88 -20.76
N LEU A 456 20.38 2.74 -19.91
CA LEU A 456 20.03 3.74 -18.89
C LEU A 456 21.13 3.95 -17.85
N LYS A 457 21.90 2.90 -17.50
CA LYS A 457 23.00 3.00 -16.54
C LYS A 457 24.13 3.94 -16.96
N GLU A 458 24.33 4.13 -18.25
CA GLU A 458 25.45 4.87 -18.81
C GLU A 458 25.12 6.35 -19.10
N LYS A 459 23.88 6.79 -18.90
CA LYS A 459 23.41 8.10 -19.35
C LYS A 459 23.23 9.11 -18.23
N GLU A 460 23.45 10.38 -18.59
CA GLU A 460 23.16 11.50 -17.72
C GLU A 460 21.68 11.90 -17.82
N TYR A 461 21.08 12.16 -16.66
CA TYR A 461 19.67 12.57 -16.56
C TYR A 461 19.53 14.10 -16.65
N PRO A 462 18.39 14.64 -17.10
CA PRO A 462 17.14 13.93 -17.48
C PRO A 462 17.25 13.18 -18.81
N VAL A 463 16.45 12.12 -18.94
CA VAL A 463 16.38 11.28 -20.13
C VAL A 463 14.93 11.20 -20.59
N ASP A 464 14.66 11.45 -21.85
CA ASP A 464 13.36 11.22 -22.44
C ASP A 464 13.22 9.77 -22.91
N VAL A 465 12.16 9.11 -22.46
CA VAL A 465 11.81 7.76 -22.88
C VAL A 465 10.54 7.82 -23.70
N LYS A 466 10.66 7.46 -24.97
CA LYS A 466 9.53 7.33 -25.88
C LYS A 466 9.12 5.87 -25.99
N ILE A 467 7.84 5.62 -25.84
CA ILE A 467 7.23 4.31 -26.03
C ILE A 467 6.33 4.40 -27.25
N LYS A 468 6.57 3.52 -28.20
CA LYS A 468 5.73 3.40 -29.41
C LYS A 468 5.18 1.99 -29.46
N LEU A 469 3.85 1.87 -29.55
CA LEU A 469 3.13 0.62 -29.85
C LEU A 469 2.84 0.57 -31.34
N SER A 470 3.04 -0.60 -31.92
CA SER A 470 2.64 -0.88 -33.31
C SER A 470 1.97 -2.24 -33.37
N TRP A 471 0.90 -2.33 -34.13
CA TRP A 471 0.19 -3.60 -34.39
C TRP A 471 -0.46 -3.54 -35.77
N GLU A 472 -0.75 -4.69 -36.32
CA GLU A 472 -1.53 -4.85 -37.53
C GLU A 472 -2.94 -5.35 -37.16
N GLY A 473 -3.98 -4.78 -37.75
CA GLY A 473 -5.37 -5.14 -37.48
C GLY A 473 -6.26 -3.93 -37.22
N GLU A 474 -7.45 -4.18 -36.65
CA GLU A 474 -8.46 -3.16 -36.39
C GLU A 474 -8.07 -2.22 -35.24
N ASP A 475 -8.83 -1.12 -35.09
CA ASP A 475 -8.68 -0.14 -34.02
C ASP A 475 -8.81 -0.78 -32.64
N PHE A 476 -7.77 -0.65 -31.82
CA PHE A 476 -7.73 -1.18 -30.48
C PHE A 476 -7.09 -0.20 -29.50
N SER A 477 -7.40 -0.31 -28.22
CA SER A 477 -6.82 0.51 -27.17
C SER A 477 -6.10 -0.35 -26.15
N PHE A 478 -4.93 0.12 -25.69
CA PHE A 478 -4.14 -0.51 -24.66
C PHE A 478 -3.85 0.46 -23.53
N ASP A 479 -3.82 -0.05 -22.30
CA ASP A 479 -3.08 0.59 -21.22
C ASP A 479 -1.70 -0.05 -21.16
N VAL A 480 -0.67 0.78 -21.13
CA VAL A 480 0.71 0.33 -20.95
C VAL A 480 1.16 0.75 -19.56
N GLN A 481 1.44 -0.24 -18.72
CA GLN A 481 1.99 0.00 -17.41
C GLN A 481 3.50 -0.26 -17.43
N LEU A 482 4.29 0.77 -17.16
CA LEU A 482 5.72 0.65 -16.89
C LEU A 482 5.93 0.43 -15.41
N VAL A 483 6.58 -0.67 -15.06
CA VAL A 483 7.01 -0.95 -13.69
C VAL A 483 8.52 -0.78 -13.62
N TYR A 484 8.96 0.13 -12.76
CA TYR A 484 10.37 0.43 -12.59
C TYR A 484 10.72 0.66 -11.12
N ASP A 485 11.96 0.40 -10.76
CA ASP A 485 12.53 0.72 -9.45
C ASP A 485 13.31 2.04 -9.58
N ILE A 486 13.08 2.95 -8.65
CA ILE A 486 13.85 4.19 -8.51
C ILE A 486 14.86 3.96 -7.38
N TYR A 487 16.11 4.19 -7.68
CA TYR A 487 17.20 4.19 -6.72
C TYR A 487 17.59 5.65 -6.45
N GLU A 488 17.08 6.20 -5.35
CA GLU A 488 17.41 7.57 -4.96
C GLU A 488 18.87 7.67 -4.50
N GLY A 489 19.59 8.63 -5.07
CA GLY A 489 20.98 8.94 -4.76
C GLY A 489 21.18 9.76 -3.46
#